data_377e5dc0f3b28a60dfe290f784a5780b
#
_entry.id   377e5dc0f3b28a60dfe290f784a5780b
#
_cell.length_a   1.000
_cell.length_b   1.000
_cell.length_c   1.000
_cell.angle_alpha   90.00
_cell.angle_beta   90.00
_cell.angle_gamma   90.00
#
_symmetry.space_group_name_H-M   'P 1'
#
loop_
_entity.id
_entity.type
_entity.pdbx_description
1 polymer ?
#
loop_
_entity_poly.entity_id
_entity_poly.type
_entity_poly.pdbx_seq_one_letter_code
_entity_poly.pdbx_strand_id
1 'polypeptide(L)'
;MKQMKYKKQIQLIAAIVTLIVFPVITFYLMEAYTHNPFEEVRPWAQFFNILLFELLAWIFVSVTGKIQSGLRIELVIAMIYGIANAYVVRFRTNPIVPWDIFSWKTAASVASNYDFKPDTRMVVVTLVFLGMIVLLQFVKTGIPKFQLWKRLIPAGVCCIVLVLFVNLLQDEDFQTGHRLYPFLFTPAFMTQVNGMAVTFAMDLAYVTVEKPSGYDAAKEQAVLESYTEQEDDADSSDKKEELPNIIVVMNESFSDLKVLGDFTTNEDYMPYLHSLQNGAENTVTGYLNVSVCGGNTANTEFEFLTGNSMAFLPQGSIPYQQYITKELPALPAYLASLGYETVATHPYYADGWDRDKVYPLLGFSESIFKDQYWGAGYVRKYVSDNSCVDKIIELYEKKEEGTPLFVFNVTMQNHGGYSDTYDNFTPDITVEGVESTPLSQYLSLVRLSDQALEKLISYFEEADEKTIVVFFGDHQPNDTVAAPILNLNGMTTKTLTEDQLKLRYEVPYVIWANYDIDAESGKDTSANYLAADVLRYAGISENAYGSYLLELQQNYPVVSAMRVLTKDGLDTNLSSLKQELKDYQSLQYYQLFDWKKE
;
A
#
# COMPACT_ATOMS: atom_id res chain seq x y z
N MET A 1 30.81 58.92 3.62
CA MET A 1 29.66 58.52 4.47
C MET A 1 28.40 58.20 3.66
N LYS A 2 27.88 59.04 2.77
CA LYS A 2 26.67 58.77 1.94
C LYS A 2 26.77 57.49 1.11
N GLN A 3 27.86 57.22 0.39
CA GLN A 3 28.04 56.01 -0.42
C GLN A 3 28.05 54.71 0.43
N MET A 4 28.63 54.76 1.63
CA MET A 4 28.70 53.63 2.54
C MET A 4 27.32 53.31 3.16
N LYS A 5 26.51 54.33 3.44
CA LYS A 5 25.12 54.21 3.90
C LYS A 5 24.23 53.61 2.79
N TYR A 6 24.40 54.07 1.56
CA TYR A 6 23.65 53.55 0.40
C TYR A 6 23.99 52.08 0.10
N LYS A 7 25.28 51.70 0.16
CA LYS A 7 25.71 50.30 -0.01
C LYS A 7 25.12 49.38 1.06
N LYS A 8 25.06 49.82 2.34
CA LYS A 8 24.42 49.02 3.39
C LYS A 8 22.91 48.86 3.21
N GLN A 9 22.23 49.89 2.71
CA GLN A 9 20.80 49.82 2.38
C GLN A 9 20.52 48.83 1.24
N ILE A 10 21.31 48.85 0.16
CA ILE A 10 21.20 47.89 -0.94
C ILE A 10 21.41 46.46 -0.44
N GLN A 11 22.44 46.25 0.40
CA GLN A 11 22.70 44.92 0.97
C GLN A 11 21.57 44.41 1.90
N LEU A 12 20.93 45.33 2.64
CA LEU A 12 19.78 44.98 3.47
C LEU A 12 18.55 44.65 2.60
N ILE A 13 18.29 45.43 1.58
CA ILE A 13 17.19 45.13 0.63
C ILE A 13 17.44 43.79 -0.07
N ALA A 14 18.66 43.55 -0.55
CA ALA A 14 19.04 42.29 -1.15
C ALA A 14 18.85 41.12 -0.17
N ALA A 15 19.17 41.30 1.09
CA ALA A 15 18.95 40.29 2.13
C ALA A 15 17.47 39.97 2.32
N ILE A 16 16.61 40.99 2.43
CA ILE A 16 15.15 40.81 2.61
C ILE A 16 14.54 40.13 1.38
N VAL A 17 14.87 40.64 0.19
CA VAL A 17 14.36 40.05 -1.05
C VAL A 17 14.79 38.59 -1.20
N THR A 18 16.04 38.27 -0.89
CA THR A 18 16.54 36.88 -0.96
C THR A 18 15.81 35.99 0.02
N LEU A 19 15.56 36.45 1.26
CA LEU A 19 14.85 35.69 2.28
C LEU A 19 13.39 35.37 1.91
N ILE A 20 12.73 36.26 1.16
CA ILE A 20 11.34 36.07 0.74
C ILE A 20 11.25 35.27 -0.57
N VAL A 21 12.13 35.58 -1.53
CA VAL A 21 11.99 35.03 -2.89
C VAL A 21 12.51 33.58 -2.99
N PHE A 22 13.58 33.24 -2.26
CA PHE A 22 14.16 31.90 -2.37
C PHE A 22 13.25 30.79 -1.83
N PRO A 23 12.60 30.90 -0.65
CA PRO A 23 11.64 29.91 -0.18
C PRO A 23 10.47 29.69 -1.16
N VAL A 24 9.94 30.78 -1.74
CA VAL A 24 8.90 30.69 -2.78
C VAL A 24 9.39 29.87 -3.97
N ILE A 25 10.59 30.17 -4.48
CA ILE A 25 11.17 29.41 -5.61
C ILE A 25 11.43 27.96 -5.20
N THR A 26 11.91 27.72 -3.97
CA THR A 26 12.18 26.36 -3.46
C THR A 26 10.92 25.50 -3.47
N PHE A 27 9.79 26.05 -3.01
CA PHE A 27 8.49 25.38 -3.09
C PHE A 27 8.15 24.99 -4.53
N TYR A 28 8.09 25.95 -5.45
CA TYR A 28 7.73 25.68 -6.83
C TYR A 28 8.67 24.71 -7.53
N LEU A 29 9.96 24.76 -7.25
CA LEU A 29 10.93 23.81 -7.81
C LEU A 29 10.75 22.41 -7.24
N MET A 30 10.43 22.27 -5.94
CA MET A 30 10.20 20.95 -5.35
C MET A 30 8.97 20.28 -5.97
N GLU A 31 7.85 20.98 -6.08
CA GLU A 31 6.64 20.45 -6.72
C GLU A 31 6.87 20.12 -8.21
N ALA A 32 7.70 20.89 -8.90
CA ALA A 32 7.98 20.70 -10.32
C ALA A 32 8.65 19.36 -10.65
N TYR A 33 9.11 18.57 -9.68
CA TYR A 33 9.61 17.22 -9.93
C TYR A 33 8.51 16.27 -10.38
N THR A 34 7.27 16.42 -9.88
CA THR A 34 6.16 15.50 -10.13
C THR A 34 5.03 16.10 -10.95
N HIS A 35 4.68 17.37 -10.75
CA HIS A 35 3.52 18.00 -11.39
C HIS A 35 3.75 19.49 -11.67
N ASN A 36 2.77 20.19 -12.27
CA ASN A 36 2.84 21.63 -12.53
C ASN A 36 2.19 22.40 -11.37
N PRO A 37 2.97 22.97 -10.43
CA PRO A 37 2.41 23.61 -9.24
C PRO A 37 1.59 24.87 -9.54
N PHE A 38 1.79 25.50 -10.68
CA PHE A 38 1.05 26.71 -11.05
C PHE A 38 -0.39 26.42 -11.49
N GLU A 39 -0.64 25.23 -12.03
CA GLU A 39 -1.94 24.82 -12.56
C GLU A 39 -2.67 23.89 -11.59
N GLU A 40 -1.94 23.03 -10.90
CA GLU A 40 -2.51 21.91 -10.16
C GLU A 40 -2.67 22.22 -8.66
N VAL A 41 -1.72 22.93 -8.03
CA VAL A 41 -1.81 23.26 -6.60
C VAL A 41 -2.80 24.39 -6.36
N ARG A 42 -3.77 24.18 -5.47
CA ARG A 42 -4.82 25.16 -5.14
C ARG A 42 -4.25 26.44 -4.51
N PRO A 43 -4.87 27.62 -4.70
CA PRO A 43 -4.29 28.90 -4.25
C PRO A 43 -4.00 28.98 -2.75
N TRP A 44 -4.89 28.50 -1.88
CA TRP A 44 -4.64 28.42 -0.44
C TRP A 44 -3.51 27.46 -0.09
N ALA A 45 -3.46 26.33 -0.78
CA ALA A 45 -2.39 25.35 -0.59
C ALA A 45 -1.02 25.92 -1.01
N GLN A 46 -0.94 26.67 -2.13
CA GLN A 46 0.30 27.37 -2.51
C GLN A 46 0.73 28.34 -1.39
N PHE A 47 -0.19 29.13 -0.86
CA PHE A 47 0.13 30.07 0.23
C PHE A 47 0.64 29.35 1.48
N PHE A 48 0.02 28.23 1.88
CA PHE A 48 0.43 27.47 3.06
C PHE A 48 1.77 26.74 2.85
N ASN A 49 2.02 26.19 1.68
CA ASN A 49 3.34 25.64 1.34
C ASN A 49 4.42 26.73 1.41
N ILE A 50 4.20 27.87 0.81
CA ILE A 50 5.14 29.01 0.87
C ILE A 50 5.40 29.39 2.32
N LEU A 51 4.37 29.45 3.17
CA LEU A 51 4.53 29.76 4.59
C LEU A 51 5.37 28.72 5.33
N LEU A 52 5.20 27.43 5.04
CA LEU A 52 6.05 26.35 5.58
C LEU A 52 7.51 26.54 5.19
N PHE A 53 7.79 26.80 3.92
CA PHE A 53 9.15 27.04 3.43
C PHE A 53 9.76 28.32 4.02
N GLU A 54 8.98 29.39 4.17
CA GLU A 54 9.45 30.62 4.84
C GLU A 54 9.84 30.34 6.30
N LEU A 55 9.02 29.60 7.06
CA LEU A 55 9.34 29.24 8.44
C LEU A 55 10.62 28.39 8.53
N LEU A 56 10.78 27.41 7.64
CA LEU A 56 11.98 26.58 7.56
C LEU A 56 13.22 27.42 7.21
N ALA A 57 13.12 28.32 6.22
CA ALA A 57 14.19 29.22 5.85
C ALA A 57 14.64 30.09 7.03
N TRP A 58 13.70 30.68 7.78
CA TRP A 58 14.01 31.46 8.97
C TRP A 58 14.67 30.64 10.07
N ILE A 59 14.25 29.40 10.30
CA ILE A 59 14.91 28.48 11.24
C ILE A 59 16.36 28.23 10.81
N PHE A 60 16.59 27.80 9.56
CA PHE A 60 17.93 27.48 9.07
C PHE A 60 18.86 28.70 9.05
N VAL A 61 18.35 29.86 8.64
CA VAL A 61 19.12 31.11 8.63
C VAL A 61 19.45 31.53 10.06
N SER A 62 18.52 31.41 11.00
CA SER A 62 18.74 31.74 12.40
C SER A 62 19.78 30.83 13.06
N VAL A 63 19.70 29.51 12.80
CA VAL A 63 20.65 28.53 13.32
C VAL A 63 22.06 28.75 12.73
N THR A 64 22.17 28.90 11.41
CA THR A 64 23.46 29.08 10.73
C THR A 64 24.04 30.48 10.92
N GLY A 65 23.20 31.49 11.18
CA GLY A 65 23.56 32.90 11.26
C GLY A 65 24.01 33.51 9.93
N LYS A 66 23.69 32.86 8.80
CA LYS A 66 24.02 33.33 7.44
C LYS A 66 22.86 32.97 6.50
N ILE A 67 22.33 33.98 5.79
CA ILE A 67 21.26 33.78 4.82
C ILE A 67 21.63 32.72 3.79
N GLN A 68 22.81 32.86 3.17
CA GLN A 68 23.26 31.93 2.13
C GLN A 68 23.36 30.48 2.61
N SER A 69 23.81 30.28 3.86
CA SER A 69 23.96 28.93 4.42
C SER A 69 22.60 28.32 4.76
N GLY A 70 21.71 29.10 5.37
CA GLY A 70 20.36 28.63 5.71
C GLY A 70 19.55 28.26 4.46
N LEU A 71 19.50 29.15 3.46
CA LEU A 71 18.78 28.90 2.23
C LEU A 71 19.40 27.76 1.37
N ARG A 72 20.72 27.55 1.44
CA ARG A 72 21.33 26.37 0.80
C ARG A 72 20.90 25.07 1.46
N ILE A 73 20.80 25.03 2.78
CA ILE A 73 20.31 23.85 3.49
C ILE A 73 18.88 23.54 3.05
N GLU A 74 18.02 24.55 3.01
CA GLU A 74 16.63 24.40 2.55
C GLU A 74 16.56 23.89 1.12
N LEU A 75 17.28 24.53 0.16
CA LEU A 75 17.32 24.08 -1.24
C LEU A 75 17.81 22.65 -1.39
N VAL A 76 18.85 22.24 -0.62
CA VAL A 76 19.38 20.88 -0.68
C VAL A 76 18.39 19.86 -0.13
N ILE A 77 17.73 20.16 0.99
CA ILE A 77 16.70 19.30 1.57
C ILE A 77 15.52 19.15 0.61
N ALA A 78 15.00 20.26 0.07
CA ALA A 78 13.90 20.23 -0.89
C ALA A 78 14.25 19.48 -2.18
N MET A 79 15.48 19.65 -2.70
CA MET A 79 15.97 18.93 -3.87
C MET A 79 16.03 17.41 -3.61
N ILE A 80 16.60 16.99 -2.47
CA ILE A 80 16.69 15.56 -2.12
C ILE A 80 15.29 14.97 -1.96
N TYR A 81 14.41 15.66 -1.23
CA TYR A 81 13.03 15.20 -1.03
C TYR A 81 12.27 15.13 -2.36
N GLY A 82 12.36 16.15 -3.20
CA GLY A 82 11.69 16.16 -4.50
C GLY A 82 12.16 15.04 -5.44
N ILE A 83 13.48 14.78 -5.50
CA ILE A 83 14.04 13.64 -6.26
C ILE A 83 13.53 12.32 -5.69
N ALA A 84 13.62 12.11 -4.38
CA ALA A 84 13.16 10.89 -3.74
C ALA A 84 11.66 10.65 -3.99
N ASN A 85 10.85 11.69 -3.80
CA ASN A 85 9.41 11.61 -4.03
C ASN A 85 9.06 11.30 -5.49
N ALA A 86 9.79 11.88 -6.46
CA ALA A 86 9.56 11.60 -7.88
C ALA A 86 9.83 10.13 -8.24
N TYR A 87 10.88 9.53 -7.66
CA TYR A 87 11.12 8.09 -7.84
C TYR A 87 10.07 7.25 -7.11
N VAL A 88 9.69 7.60 -5.89
CA VAL A 88 8.68 6.87 -5.12
C VAL A 88 7.34 6.89 -5.86
N VAL A 89 6.89 8.05 -6.35
CA VAL A 89 5.67 8.15 -7.18
C VAL A 89 5.78 7.31 -8.44
N ARG A 90 6.94 7.31 -9.11
CA ARG A 90 7.15 6.50 -10.32
C ARG A 90 7.08 5.00 -10.06
N PHE A 91 7.50 4.54 -8.87
CA PHE A 91 7.60 3.11 -8.55
C PHE A 91 6.32 2.55 -7.93
N ARG A 92 5.63 3.32 -7.10
CA ARG A 92 4.44 2.85 -6.38
C ARG A 92 3.19 3.72 -6.57
N THR A 93 3.22 4.71 -7.50
CA THR A 93 2.13 5.67 -7.79
C THR A 93 1.75 6.62 -6.64
N ASN A 94 2.18 6.36 -5.43
CA ASN A 94 1.91 7.18 -4.24
C ASN A 94 3.13 8.01 -3.80
N PRO A 95 2.94 9.21 -3.25
CA PRO A 95 4.02 10.07 -2.76
C PRO A 95 4.63 9.53 -1.47
N ILE A 96 5.75 10.14 -1.06
CA ILE A 96 6.33 9.92 0.27
C ILE A 96 5.39 10.47 1.33
N VAL A 97 5.07 9.64 2.32
CA VAL A 97 4.25 9.95 3.49
C VAL A 97 5.08 9.86 4.79
N PRO A 98 4.65 10.46 5.91
CA PRO A 98 5.46 10.50 7.14
C PRO A 98 5.90 9.13 7.68
N TRP A 99 5.05 8.11 7.55
CA TRP A 99 5.34 6.75 8.02
C TRP A 99 6.28 5.96 7.12
N ASP A 100 6.63 6.42 5.91
CA ASP A 100 7.68 5.80 5.08
C ASP A 100 9.04 5.75 5.78
N ILE A 101 9.23 6.52 6.84
CA ILE A 101 10.43 6.43 7.67
C ILE A 101 10.61 5.04 8.30
N PHE A 102 9.52 4.31 8.52
CA PHE A 102 9.58 2.94 9.06
C PHE A 102 9.96 1.94 7.97
N SER A 103 9.63 2.23 6.70
CA SER A 103 9.84 1.37 5.53
C SER A 103 11.19 1.55 4.83
N TRP A 104 12.10 2.40 5.33
CA TRP A 104 13.33 2.75 4.62
C TRP A 104 14.25 1.55 4.33
N LYS A 105 14.27 0.54 5.21
CA LYS A 105 15.06 -0.68 5.02
C LYS A 105 14.51 -1.52 3.87
N THR A 106 13.19 -1.72 3.84
CA THR A 106 12.50 -2.42 2.76
C THR A 106 12.72 -1.72 1.43
N ALA A 107 12.57 -0.39 1.39
CA ALA A 107 12.85 0.40 0.20
C ALA A 107 14.32 0.22 -0.27
N ALA A 108 15.28 0.18 0.66
CA ALA A 108 16.68 -0.03 0.33
C ALA A 108 16.95 -1.45 -0.21
N SER A 109 16.31 -2.49 0.34
CA SER A 109 16.49 -3.89 -0.11
C SER A 109 15.97 -4.13 -1.53
N VAL A 110 14.88 -3.47 -1.92
CA VAL A 110 14.29 -3.58 -3.26
C VAL A 110 14.82 -2.56 -4.27
N ALA A 111 15.61 -1.57 -3.83
CA ALA A 111 16.06 -0.47 -4.68
C ALA A 111 16.79 -0.94 -5.95
N SER A 112 17.57 -2.03 -5.87
CA SER A 112 18.25 -2.62 -7.04
C SER A 112 17.30 -3.16 -8.11
N ASN A 113 16.01 -3.30 -7.80
CA ASN A 113 14.99 -3.83 -8.70
C ASN A 113 14.37 -2.75 -9.59
N TYR A 114 14.66 -1.47 -9.32
CA TYR A 114 14.07 -0.34 -10.01
C TYR A 114 15.08 0.41 -10.88
N ASP A 115 14.58 0.99 -11.99
CA ASP A 115 15.40 1.84 -12.85
C ASP A 115 15.41 3.28 -12.34
N PHE A 116 16.56 3.71 -11.81
CA PHE A 116 16.79 5.06 -11.33
C PHE A 116 17.28 6.03 -12.43
N LYS A 117 17.06 5.74 -13.72
CA LYS A 117 17.38 6.70 -14.77
C LYS A 117 16.48 7.92 -14.62
N PRO A 118 17.05 9.14 -14.45
CA PRO A 118 16.27 10.35 -14.36
C PRO A 118 15.64 10.67 -15.71
N ASP A 119 14.40 11.13 -15.71
CA ASP A 119 13.77 11.69 -16.88
C ASP A 119 14.24 13.13 -17.15
N THR A 120 13.85 13.71 -18.30
CA THR A 120 14.23 15.06 -18.70
C THR A 120 13.76 16.11 -17.68
N ARG A 121 12.56 15.94 -17.10
CA ARG A 121 12.00 16.85 -16.09
C ARG A 121 12.87 16.87 -14.83
N MET A 122 13.19 15.70 -14.29
CA MET A 122 14.05 15.56 -13.12
C MET A 122 15.42 16.21 -13.35
N VAL A 123 16.04 15.98 -14.51
CA VAL A 123 17.34 16.58 -14.86
C VAL A 123 17.24 18.10 -14.89
N VAL A 124 16.26 18.66 -15.58
CA VAL A 124 16.09 20.12 -15.72
C VAL A 124 15.85 20.77 -14.36
N VAL A 125 14.91 20.23 -13.55
CA VAL A 125 14.61 20.78 -12.22
C VAL A 125 15.83 20.71 -11.30
N THR A 126 16.58 19.60 -11.32
CA THR A 126 17.81 19.45 -10.52
C THR A 126 18.87 20.48 -10.94
N LEU A 127 19.06 20.70 -12.25
CA LEU A 127 20.00 21.72 -12.75
C LEU A 127 19.60 23.13 -12.30
N VAL A 128 18.29 23.45 -12.27
CA VAL A 128 17.81 24.75 -11.75
C VAL A 128 18.10 24.85 -10.25
N PHE A 129 17.85 23.81 -9.43
CA PHE A 129 18.22 23.79 -8.01
C PHE A 129 19.72 24.06 -7.80
N LEU A 130 20.58 23.37 -8.54
CA LEU A 130 22.03 23.57 -8.48
C LEU A 130 22.42 24.99 -8.88
N GLY A 131 21.79 25.54 -9.92
CA GLY A 131 21.96 26.94 -10.34
C GLY A 131 21.58 27.93 -9.23
N MET A 132 20.47 27.70 -8.52
CA MET A 132 20.04 28.52 -7.39
C MET A 132 21.01 28.44 -6.20
N ILE A 133 21.54 27.25 -5.89
CA ILE A 133 22.56 27.06 -4.84
C ILE A 133 23.84 27.83 -5.19
N VAL A 134 24.24 27.83 -6.47
CA VAL A 134 25.40 28.61 -6.95
C VAL A 134 25.11 30.10 -6.92
N LEU A 135 23.92 30.54 -7.33
CA LEU A 135 23.51 31.94 -7.33
C LEU A 135 23.62 32.58 -5.91
N LEU A 136 23.29 31.82 -4.86
CA LEU A 136 23.40 32.29 -3.47
C LEU A 136 24.81 32.72 -3.07
N GLN A 137 25.88 32.25 -3.72
CA GLN A 137 27.24 32.69 -3.37
C GLN A 137 27.51 34.13 -3.83
N PHE A 138 26.78 34.64 -4.83
CA PHE A 138 26.95 35.98 -5.35
C PHE A 138 26.10 37.01 -4.60
N VAL A 139 25.13 36.58 -3.81
CA VAL A 139 24.26 37.46 -3.01
C VAL A 139 25.04 37.98 -1.78
N LYS A 140 25.39 39.24 -1.79
CA LYS A 140 26.10 39.88 -0.68
C LYS A 140 25.10 40.49 0.29
N THR A 141 24.80 39.74 1.35
CA THR A 141 23.93 40.18 2.46
C THR A 141 24.78 40.76 3.58
N GLY A 142 24.66 42.03 3.87
CA GLY A 142 25.41 42.72 4.89
C GLY A 142 24.83 42.58 6.31
N ILE A 143 24.31 41.40 6.67
CA ILE A 143 23.74 41.18 8.02
C ILE A 143 24.88 41.02 9.05
N PRO A 144 24.87 41.76 10.17
CA PRO A 144 25.86 41.59 11.25
C PRO A 144 25.74 40.21 11.89
N LYS A 145 26.87 39.62 12.28
CA LYS A 145 26.91 38.40 13.06
C LYS A 145 26.32 38.63 14.44
N PHE A 146 25.14 38.09 14.71
CA PHE A 146 24.59 38.10 16.07
C PHE A 146 25.22 36.98 16.93
N GLN A 147 25.24 37.19 18.26
CA GLN A 147 25.61 36.19 19.24
C GLN A 147 24.65 34.96 19.11
N LEU A 148 25.14 33.77 19.38
CA LEU A 148 24.40 32.53 19.18
C LEU A 148 23.02 32.56 19.84
N TRP A 149 22.92 32.94 21.10
CA TRP A 149 21.65 32.98 21.82
C TRP A 149 20.63 33.95 21.23
N LYS A 150 21.08 35.10 20.65
CA LYS A 150 20.23 36.07 19.97
C LYS A 150 19.67 35.53 18.62
N ARG A 151 20.32 34.51 18.04
CA ARG A 151 19.88 33.83 16.84
C ARG A 151 18.95 32.66 17.15
N LEU A 152 19.16 31.99 18.29
CA LEU A 152 18.31 30.86 18.68
C LEU A 152 16.91 31.30 19.14
N ILE A 153 16.75 32.57 19.61
CA ILE A 153 15.41 33.09 19.94
C ILE A 153 14.48 33.09 18.71
N PRO A 154 14.80 33.76 17.60
CA PRO A 154 13.92 33.69 16.41
C PRO A 154 13.78 32.26 15.86
N ALA A 155 14.80 31.42 15.92
CA ALA A 155 14.66 30.01 15.57
C ALA A 155 13.62 29.29 16.44
N GLY A 156 13.68 29.47 17.76
CA GLY A 156 12.70 28.91 18.68
C GLY A 156 11.26 29.41 18.43
N VAL A 157 11.11 30.72 18.19
CA VAL A 157 9.80 31.29 17.84
C VAL A 157 9.27 30.69 16.53
N CYS A 158 10.09 30.59 15.49
CA CYS A 158 9.68 29.96 14.23
C CYS A 158 9.35 28.47 14.39
N CYS A 159 10.09 27.74 15.23
CA CYS A 159 9.75 26.34 15.55
C CYS A 159 8.37 26.22 16.25
N ILE A 160 8.09 27.10 17.22
CA ILE A 160 6.77 27.10 17.89
C ILE A 160 5.67 27.44 16.88
N VAL A 161 5.86 28.46 16.05
CA VAL A 161 4.89 28.83 15.02
C VAL A 161 4.71 27.69 14.00
N LEU A 162 5.78 27.01 13.61
CA LEU A 162 5.72 25.85 12.72
C LEU A 162 4.88 24.72 13.32
N VAL A 163 5.13 24.36 14.58
CA VAL A 163 4.34 23.32 15.26
C VAL A 163 2.86 23.69 15.35
N LEU A 164 2.57 24.94 15.75
CA LEU A 164 1.18 25.43 15.82
C LEU A 164 0.51 25.43 14.44
N PHE A 165 1.27 25.78 13.41
CA PHE A 165 0.75 25.79 12.03
C PHE A 165 0.54 24.38 11.48
N VAL A 166 1.45 23.44 11.78
CA VAL A 166 1.27 22.02 11.43
C VAL A 166 0.03 21.45 12.13
N ASN A 167 -0.18 21.71 13.41
CA ASN A 167 -1.40 21.30 14.12
C ASN A 167 -2.67 21.92 13.50
N LEU A 168 -2.59 23.18 13.06
CA LEU A 168 -3.72 23.83 12.38
C LEU A 168 -4.02 23.20 11.01
N LEU A 169 -2.99 22.75 10.27
CA LEU A 169 -3.17 22.03 9.01
C LEU A 169 -3.81 20.64 9.19
N GLN A 170 -3.77 20.08 10.39
CA GLN A 170 -4.39 18.80 10.75
C GLN A 170 -5.87 18.95 11.17
N ASP A 171 -6.34 20.17 11.37
CA ASP A 171 -7.72 20.45 11.78
C ASP A 171 -8.67 20.39 10.57
N GLU A 172 -9.71 19.55 10.64
CA GLU A 172 -10.65 19.30 9.54
C GLU A 172 -11.48 20.55 9.16
N ASP A 173 -11.88 21.35 10.14
CA ASP A 173 -12.63 22.59 9.89
C ASP A 173 -11.75 23.62 9.16
N PHE A 174 -10.47 23.69 9.56
CA PHE A 174 -9.48 24.52 8.87
C PHE A 174 -9.24 24.07 7.43
N GLN A 175 -9.08 22.77 7.22
CA GLN A 175 -8.88 22.17 5.89
C GLN A 175 -10.06 22.50 4.97
N THR A 176 -11.27 22.23 5.44
CA THR A 176 -12.52 22.49 4.69
C THR A 176 -12.71 23.98 4.41
N GLY A 177 -12.49 24.83 5.42
CA GLY A 177 -12.62 26.30 5.29
C GLY A 177 -11.65 26.90 4.27
N HIS A 178 -10.49 26.29 4.03
CA HIS A 178 -9.46 26.73 3.10
C HIS A 178 -9.41 25.89 1.82
N ARG A 179 -10.40 25.01 1.60
CA ARG A 179 -10.47 24.13 0.42
C ARG A 179 -9.21 23.28 0.23
N LEU A 180 -8.54 22.87 1.30
CA LEU A 180 -7.57 21.80 1.24
C LEU A 180 -8.31 20.49 0.97
N TYR A 181 -7.63 19.55 0.31
CA TYR A 181 -8.21 18.24 0.00
C TYR A 181 -7.87 17.27 1.13
N PRO A 182 -8.85 16.86 1.96
CA PRO A 182 -8.57 16.06 3.15
C PRO A 182 -8.60 14.56 2.91
N PHE A 183 -8.95 14.10 1.68
CA PHE A 183 -9.18 12.68 1.42
C PHE A 183 -7.88 11.92 1.27
N LEU A 184 -7.57 11.12 2.27
CA LEU A 184 -6.41 10.24 2.35
C LEU A 184 -6.41 9.11 1.29
N PHE A 185 -7.57 8.76 0.72
CA PHE A 185 -7.71 7.66 -0.23
C PHE A 185 -7.07 7.92 -1.60
N THR A 186 -6.58 9.12 -1.84
CA THR A 186 -5.87 9.47 -3.07
C THR A 186 -4.63 10.31 -2.77
N PRO A 187 -3.55 9.72 -2.15
CA PRO A 187 -2.37 10.49 -1.75
C PRO A 187 -1.71 11.23 -2.90
N ALA A 188 -1.69 10.60 -4.08
CA ALA A 188 -1.16 11.23 -5.29
C ALA A 188 -1.94 12.49 -5.65
N PHE A 189 -3.28 12.42 -5.68
CA PHE A 189 -4.14 13.57 -5.95
C PHE A 189 -4.08 14.61 -4.81
N MET A 190 -4.08 14.15 -3.55
CA MET A 190 -3.94 15.04 -2.39
C MET A 190 -2.65 15.87 -2.48
N THR A 191 -1.53 15.22 -2.78
CA THR A 191 -0.24 15.91 -2.97
C THR A 191 -0.26 16.84 -4.17
N GLN A 192 -0.89 16.43 -5.27
CA GLN A 192 -1.01 17.24 -6.47
C GLN A 192 -1.78 18.55 -6.24
N VAL A 193 -2.86 18.52 -5.45
CA VAL A 193 -3.72 19.72 -5.23
C VAL A 193 -3.36 20.51 -3.98
N ASN A 194 -2.76 19.87 -2.95
CA ASN A 194 -2.34 20.53 -1.72
C ASN A 194 -0.85 20.88 -1.69
N GLY A 195 -0.04 20.28 -2.57
CA GLY A 195 1.43 20.36 -2.54
C GLY A 195 2.04 19.40 -1.50
N MET A 196 3.29 19.02 -1.73
CA MET A 196 3.99 17.98 -0.97
C MET A 196 4.15 18.32 0.52
N ALA A 197 4.56 19.57 0.84
CA ALA A 197 4.87 19.91 2.23
C ALA A 197 3.60 20.07 3.08
N VAL A 198 2.52 20.63 2.53
CA VAL A 198 1.22 20.74 3.20
C VAL A 198 0.63 19.36 3.39
N THR A 199 0.61 18.51 2.36
CA THR A 199 0.13 17.11 2.48
C THR A 199 0.92 16.35 3.55
N PHE A 200 2.25 16.40 3.50
CA PHE A 200 3.08 15.76 4.52
C PHE A 200 2.78 16.24 5.94
N ALA A 201 2.52 17.56 6.12
CA ALA A 201 2.16 18.13 7.41
C ALA A 201 0.76 17.67 7.88
N MET A 202 -0.20 17.56 6.97
CA MET A 202 -1.53 17.04 7.26
C MET A 202 -1.46 15.56 7.67
N ASP A 203 -0.67 14.78 6.94
CA ASP A 203 -0.50 13.33 7.15
C ASP A 203 0.18 12.98 8.48
N LEU A 204 0.90 13.92 9.11
CA LEU A 204 1.49 13.70 10.45
C LEU A 204 0.43 13.37 11.53
N ALA A 205 -0.82 13.78 11.34
CA ALA A 205 -1.93 13.39 12.22
C ALA A 205 -2.16 11.87 12.22
N TYR A 206 -1.82 11.20 11.13
CA TYR A 206 -2.15 9.80 10.87
C TYR A 206 -0.98 8.83 11.13
N VAL A 207 0.10 9.29 11.73
CA VAL A 207 1.23 8.42 12.13
C VAL A 207 0.81 7.42 13.22
N THR A 208 -0.19 7.78 14.01
CA THR A 208 -0.75 6.94 15.07
C THR A 208 -2.24 6.69 14.82
N VAL A 209 -2.69 5.46 15.08
CA VAL A 209 -4.12 5.12 14.98
C VAL A 209 -4.83 5.70 16.19
N GLU A 210 -5.80 6.57 15.94
CA GLU A 210 -6.63 7.13 17.00
C GLU A 210 -7.62 6.10 17.56
N LYS A 211 -7.80 6.16 18.87
CA LYS A 211 -8.80 5.33 19.55
C LYS A 211 -10.21 5.73 19.09
N PRO A 212 -11.05 4.78 18.60
CA PRO A 212 -12.40 5.10 18.15
C PRO A 212 -13.23 5.77 19.24
N SER A 213 -14.10 6.70 18.84
CA SER A 213 -14.96 7.42 19.78
C SER A 213 -15.94 6.47 20.49
N GLY A 214 -15.93 6.47 21.82
CA GLY A 214 -16.78 5.57 22.64
C GLY A 214 -16.23 4.14 22.76
N TYR A 215 -15.00 3.89 22.33
CA TYR A 215 -14.34 2.61 22.47
C TYR A 215 -14.16 2.18 23.94
N ASP A 216 -14.49 0.92 24.23
CA ASP A 216 -14.26 0.26 25.52
C ASP A 216 -13.80 -1.18 25.29
N ALA A 217 -12.57 -1.49 25.70
CA ALA A 217 -11.97 -2.81 25.49
C ALA A 217 -12.80 -3.96 26.11
N ALA A 218 -13.43 -3.74 27.27
CA ALA A 218 -14.26 -4.76 27.91
C ALA A 218 -15.56 -5.01 27.13
N LYS A 219 -16.11 -3.97 26.50
CA LYS A 219 -17.27 -4.10 25.62
C LYS A 219 -16.93 -4.89 24.37
N GLU A 220 -15.79 -4.59 23.73
CA GLU A 220 -15.36 -5.28 22.51
C GLU A 220 -15.03 -6.75 22.79
N GLN A 221 -14.40 -7.04 23.94
CA GLN A 221 -14.19 -8.42 24.38
C GLN A 221 -15.53 -9.15 24.58
N ALA A 222 -16.49 -8.56 25.26
CA ALA A 222 -17.82 -9.17 25.48
C ALA A 222 -18.57 -9.42 24.15
N VAL A 223 -18.40 -8.57 23.14
CA VAL A 223 -18.94 -8.83 21.80
C VAL A 223 -18.35 -10.12 21.23
N LEU A 224 -17.03 -10.29 21.24
CA LEU A 224 -16.40 -11.52 20.74
C LEU A 224 -16.80 -12.76 21.55
N GLU A 225 -16.87 -12.66 22.88
CA GLU A 225 -17.34 -13.75 23.74
C GLU A 225 -18.78 -14.21 23.38
N SER A 226 -19.66 -13.31 22.97
CA SER A 226 -21.03 -13.65 22.55
C SER A 226 -21.08 -14.50 21.27
N TYR A 227 -20.09 -14.36 20.37
CA TYR A 227 -19.97 -15.21 19.19
C TYR A 227 -19.40 -16.61 19.55
N THR A 228 -18.47 -16.68 20.50
CA THR A 228 -17.95 -17.98 21.00
C THR A 228 -19.05 -18.83 21.66
N GLU A 229 -19.91 -18.23 22.49
CA GLU A 229 -21.02 -18.94 23.14
C GLU A 229 -22.05 -19.51 22.14
N GLN A 230 -22.26 -18.85 21.00
CA GLN A 230 -23.15 -19.34 19.95
C GLN A 230 -22.58 -20.55 19.20
N GLU A 231 -21.25 -20.65 19.07
CA GLU A 231 -20.57 -21.79 18.46
C GLU A 231 -20.63 -23.05 19.34
N ASP A 232 -20.42 -22.92 20.65
CA ASP A 232 -20.49 -24.02 21.60
C ASP A 232 -21.89 -24.70 21.64
N ASP A 233 -22.94 -23.91 21.38
CA ASP A 233 -24.32 -24.41 21.30
C ASP A 233 -24.62 -25.18 19.98
N ALA A 234 -23.88 -24.88 18.90
CA ALA A 234 -24.09 -25.44 17.57
C ALA A 234 -23.30 -26.76 17.33
N ASP A 235 -22.16 -26.94 17.99
CA ASP A 235 -21.24 -28.07 17.75
C ASP A 235 -21.52 -29.25 18.68
N SER A 236 -22.64 -29.97 18.47
CA SER A 236 -22.99 -31.21 19.17
C SER A 236 -22.82 -32.49 18.33
N SER A 237 -22.06 -32.47 17.23
CA SER A 237 -21.81 -33.66 16.41
C SER A 237 -20.42 -34.26 16.64
N ASP A 238 -20.37 -35.41 17.34
CA ASP A 238 -19.20 -36.24 17.67
C ASP A 238 -18.46 -36.88 16.46
N LYS A 239 -18.47 -36.25 15.29
CA LYS A 239 -17.63 -36.66 14.16
C LYS A 239 -16.44 -35.74 14.03
N LYS A 240 -15.24 -36.24 14.35
CA LYS A 240 -14.00 -35.65 13.81
C LYS A 240 -14.08 -35.75 12.29
N GLU A 241 -14.61 -34.72 11.65
CA GLU A 241 -14.43 -34.59 10.20
C GLU A 241 -12.94 -34.37 9.91
N GLU A 242 -12.46 -35.01 8.86
CA GLU A 242 -11.09 -34.85 8.39
C GLU A 242 -10.91 -33.42 7.88
N LEU A 243 -10.08 -32.65 8.58
CA LEU A 243 -9.80 -31.26 8.24
C LEU A 243 -9.06 -31.18 6.89
N PRO A 244 -9.50 -30.36 5.92
CA PRO A 244 -8.84 -30.25 4.63
C PRO A 244 -7.50 -29.49 4.75
N ASN A 245 -6.56 -29.77 3.85
CA ASN A 245 -5.42 -28.90 3.66
C ASN A 245 -5.88 -27.54 3.07
N ILE A 246 -5.28 -26.44 3.50
CA ILE A 246 -5.60 -25.09 3.03
C ILE A 246 -4.35 -24.52 2.35
N ILE A 247 -4.40 -24.35 1.05
CA ILE A 247 -3.30 -23.82 0.24
C ILE A 247 -3.69 -22.45 -0.29
N VAL A 248 -2.99 -21.42 0.16
CA VAL A 248 -3.26 -20.03 -0.23
C VAL A 248 -2.08 -19.48 -1.01
N VAL A 249 -2.33 -18.99 -2.20
CA VAL A 249 -1.36 -18.28 -3.04
C VAL A 249 -1.83 -16.85 -3.26
N MET A 250 -1.17 -15.91 -2.64
CA MET A 250 -1.29 -14.50 -2.97
C MET A 250 -0.24 -14.17 -4.04
N ASN A 251 -0.72 -13.93 -5.25
CA ASN A 251 0.15 -13.75 -6.42
C ASN A 251 0.46 -12.28 -6.65
N GLU A 252 1.74 -11.96 -6.66
CA GLU A 252 2.28 -10.61 -6.86
C GLU A 252 1.74 -9.95 -8.13
N SER A 253 1.13 -8.76 -7.99
CA SER A 253 0.59 -7.93 -9.08
C SER A 253 -0.35 -8.68 -10.04
N PHE A 254 -1.03 -9.74 -9.61
CA PHE A 254 -1.90 -10.53 -10.48
C PHE A 254 -3.27 -9.86 -10.62
N SER A 255 -3.58 -9.39 -11.83
CA SER A 255 -4.87 -8.74 -12.09
C SER A 255 -5.33 -8.90 -13.53
N ASP A 256 -6.64 -9.01 -13.72
CA ASP A 256 -7.26 -8.91 -15.03
C ASP A 256 -7.52 -7.45 -15.40
N LEU A 257 -6.71 -6.91 -16.32
CA LEU A 257 -6.82 -5.51 -16.72
C LEU A 257 -8.08 -5.19 -17.54
N LYS A 258 -8.91 -6.20 -17.90
CA LYS A 258 -10.22 -5.96 -18.53
C LYS A 258 -11.18 -5.18 -17.64
N VAL A 259 -10.97 -5.18 -16.31
CA VAL A 259 -11.72 -4.30 -15.40
C VAL A 259 -11.53 -2.81 -15.70
N LEU A 260 -10.42 -2.44 -16.36
CA LEU A 260 -10.11 -1.04 -16.72
C LEU A 260 -10.71 -0.59 -18.06
N GLY A 261 -11.25 -1.53 -18.83
CA GLY A 261 -11.87 -1.27 -20.13
C GLY A 261 -11.51 -2.32 -21.17
N ASP A 262 -12.14 -2.22 -22.34
CA ASP A 262 -12.00 -3.20 -23.41
C ASP A 262 -10.64 -3.10 -24.10
N PHE A 263 -10.03 -4.25 -24.37
CA PHE A 263 -8.87 -4.40 -25.23
C PHE A 263 -8.78 -5.83 -25.77
N THR A 264 -8.07 -5.99 -26.88
CA THR A 264 -7.86 -7.29 -27.55
C THR A 264 -6.39 -7.65 -27.49
N THR A 265 -6.10 -8.90 -27.12
CA THR A 265 -4.74 -9.47 -27.13
C THR A 265 -4.61 -10.52 -28.25
N ASN A 266 -3.37 -10.82 -28.67
CA ASN A 266 -3.11 -11.88 -29.66
C ASN A 266 -3.55 -13.27 -29.16
N GLU A 267 -3.46 -13.53 -27.85
CA GLU A 267 -3.91 -14.74 -27.16
C GLU A 267 -4.50 -14.35 -25.81
N ASP A 268 -5.38 -15.18 -25.25
CA ASP A 268 -5.85 -14.99 -23.89
C ASP A 268 -4.69 -15.11 -22.90
N TYR A 269 -4.51 -14.12 -22.03
CA TYR A 269 -3.43 -14.06 -21.07
C TYR A 269 -3.77 -14.69 -19.71
N MET A 270 -5.01 -15.15 -19.50
CA MET A 270 -5.49 -15.83 -18.30
C MET A 270 -6.50 -16.94 -18.64
N PRO A 271 -6.19 -17.85 -19.61
CA PRO A 271 -7.18 -18.78 -20.11
C PRO A 271 -7.69 -19.77 -19.07
N TYR A 272 -6.86 -20.16 -18.11
CA TYR A 272 -7.25 -21.08 -17.06
C TYR A 272 -8.18 -20.40 -16.05
N LEU A 273 -7.82 -19.23 -15.55
CA LEU A 273 -8.68 -18.43 -14.67
C LEU A 273 -10.03 -18.14 -15.33
N HIS A 274 -10.03 -17.69 -16.59
CA HIS A 274 -11.27 -17.42 -17.32
C HIS A 274 -12.13 -18.68 -17.48
N SER A 275 -11.52 -19.87 -17.60
CA SER A 275 -12.27 -21.14 -17.62
C SER A 275 -12.95 -21.43 -16.28
N LEU A 276 -12.26 -21.15 -15.16
CA LEU A 276 -12.82 -21.32 -13.81
C LEU A 276 -13.98 -20.34 -13.54
N GLN A 277 -13.87 -19.11 -14.01
CA GLN A 277 -14.91 -18.07 -13.88
C GLN A 277 -16.20 -18.42 -14.67
N ASN A 278 -16.12 -19.28 -15.66
CA ASN A 278 -17.27 -19.72 -16.44
C ASN A 278 -18.14 -20.81 -15.75
N GLY A 279 -18.06 -20.94 -14.43
CA GLY A 279 -18.89 -21.85 -13.64
C GLY A 279 -18.31 -23.25 -13.50
N ALA A 280 -17.02 -23.34 -13.22
CA ALA A 280 -16.37 -24.61 -12.87
C ALA A 280 -16.97 -25.19 -11.57
N GLU A 281 -17.07 -26.53 -11.49
CA GLU A 281 -17.53 -27.23 -10.30
C GLU A 281 -16.60 -26.99 -9.12
N ASN A 282 -17.14 -26.98 -7.91
CA ASN A 282 -16.38 -26.81 -6.65
C ASN A 282 -15.50 -25.54 -6.64
N THR A 283 -15.99 -24.48 -7.30
CA THR A 283 -15.20 -23.28 -7.53
C THR A 283 -16.00 -22.02 -7.22
N VAL A 284 -15.37 -21.12 -6.44
CA VAL A 284 -15.89 -19.77 -6.19
C VAL A 284 -14.96 -18.77 -6.84
N THR A 285 -15.50 -17.85 -7.65
CA THR A 285 -14.74 -16.82 -8.34
C THR A 285 -15.41 -15.46 -8.22
N GLY A 286 -14.62 -14.40 -8.31
CA GLY A 286 -15.08 -13.02 -8.30
C GLY A 286 -13.90 -12.06 -8.32
N TYR A 287 -14.19 -10.81 -7.99
CA TYR A 287 -13.16 -9.79 -7.77
C TYR A 287 -13.00 -9.50 -6.28
N LEU A 288 -11.74 -9.44 -5.86
CA LEU A 288 -11.33 -9.04 -4.53
C LEU A 288 -11.03 -7.54 -4.54
N ASN A 289 -11.75 -6.78 -3.75
CA ASN A 289 -11.48 -5.36 -3.55
C ASN A 289 -10.34 -5.22 -2.52
N VAL A 290 -9.16 -4.83 -3.01
CA VAL A 290 -7.96 -4.63 -2.20
C VAL A 290 -7.79 -3.16 -1.85
N SER A 291 -7.01 -2.88 -0.81
CA SER A 291 -6.82 -1.51 -0.31
C SER A 291 -5.59 -0.80 -0.91
N VAL A 292 -4.86 -1.46 -1.80
CA VAL A 292 -3.60 -0.96 -2.36
C VAL A 292 -3.51 -1.19 -3.88
N CYS A 293 -2.69 -0.37 -4.55
CA CYS A 293 -2.45 -0.46 -5.98
C CYS A 293 -0.98 -0.10 -6.28
N GLY A 294 -0.34 -0.88 -7.15
CA GLY A 294 1.04 -0.64 -7.58
C GLY A 294 2.12 -1.00 -6.56
N GLY A 295 1.76 -1.61 -5.43
CA GLY A 295 2.66 -2.02 -4.35
C GLY A 295 1.98 -2.09 -3.00
N ASN A 296 2.77 -2.22 -1.92
CA ASN A 296 2.32 -2.41 -0.54
C ASN A 296 1.63 -3.78 -0.30
N THR A 297 2.15 -4.83 -0.90
CA THR A 297 1.73 -6.23 -0.79
C THR A 297 1.37 -6.64 0.65
N ALA A 298 2.18 -6.21 1.64
CA ALA A 298 1.97 -6.50 3.07
C ALA A 298 0.61 -6.01 3.63
N ASN A 299 -0.05 -5.05 2.99
CA ASN A 299 -1.35 -4.56 3.43
C ASN A 299 -2.46 -5.56 3.05
N THR A 300 -2.38 -6.17 1.87
CA THR A 300 -3.32 -7.24 1.47
C THR A 300 -3.07 -8.53 2.28
N GLU A 301 -1.79 -8.86 2.59
CA GLU A 301 -1.47 -9.93 3.54
C GLU A 301 -2.11 -9.69 4.91
N PHE A 302 -1.98 -8.46 5.42
CA PHE A 302 -2.55 -8.06 6.70
C PHE A 302 -4.08 -8.21 6.72
N GLU A 303 -4.77 -7.71 5.68
CA GLU A 303 -6.23 -7.82 5.59
C GLU A 303 -6.67 -9.29 5.55
N PHE A 304 -6.03 -10.12 4.73
CA PHE A 304 -6.35 -11.55 4.62
C PHE A 304 -6.06 -12.32 5.91
N LEU A 305 -4.84 -12.17 6.47
CA LEU A 305 -4.41 -13.00 7.61
C LEU A 305 -5.06 -12.61 8.94
N THR A 306 -5.52 -11.37 9.08
CA THR A 306 -6.05 -10.87 10.36
C THR A 306 -7.54 -10.58 10.35
N GLY A 307 -8.19 -10.51 9.19
CA GLY A 307 -9.58 -10.07 9.07
C GLY A 307 -9.78 -8.57 9.35
N ASN A 308 -8.71 -7.81 9.56
CA ASN A 308 -8.77 -6.36 9.75
C ASN A 308 -8.76 -5.64 8.40
N SER A 309 -9.33 -4.44 8.33
CA SER A 309 -9.36 -3.68 7.08
C SER A 309 -8.46 -2.44 7.15
N MET A 310 -7.77 -2.15 6.05
CA MET A 310 -7.06 -0.89 5.87
C MET A 310 -8.00 0.34 5.86
N ALA A 311 -9.31 0.13 5.70
CA ALA A 311 -10.32 1.18 5.74
C ALA A 311 -10.29 2.03 7.03
N PHE A 312 -9.84 1.44 8.14
CA PHE A 312 -9.82 2.08 9.46
C PHE A 312 -8.41 2.43 9.94
N LEU A 313 -7.43 2.28 9.06
CA LEU A 313 -6.05 2.64 9.34
C LEU A 313 -5.64 3.86 8.53
N PRO A 314 -4.67 4.64 9.02
CA PRO A 314 -4.15 5.76 8.26
C PRO A 314 -3.66 5.33 6.90
N GLN A 315 -4.06 6.07 5.87
CA GLN A 315 -3.73 5.74 4.50
C GLN A 315 -2.20 5.69 4.29
N GLY A 316 -1.75 4.70 3.48
CA GLY A 316 -0.35 4.46 3.22
C GLY A 316 0.40 3.84 4.41
N SER A 317 -0.25 3.64 5.57
CA SER A 317 0.37 2.90 6.67
C SER A 317 0.64 1.45 6.26
N ILE A 318 1.63 0.87 6.91
CA ILE A 318 2.04 -0.52 6.70
C ILE A 318 1.98 -1.22 8.05
N PRO A 319 0.87 -1.91 8.35
CA PRO A 319 0.64 -2.51 9.67
C PRO A 319 1.78 -3.41 10.12
N TYR A 320 2.38 -4.17 9.22
CA TYR A 320 3.53 -5.02 9.48
C TYR A 320 4.72 -4.28 10.11
N GLN A 321 4.94 -3.04 9.70
CA GLN A 321 6.08 -2.23 10.17
C GLN A 321 5.72 -1.26 11.29
N GLN A 322 4.43 -1.00 11.50
CA GLN A 322 3.98 0.05 12.41
C GLN A 322 3.18 -0.49 13.60
N TYR A 323 2.29 -1.46 13.37
CA TYR A 323 1.28 -1.82 14.36
C TYR A 323 1.42 -3.25 14.91
N ILE A 324 1.94 -4.21 14.12
CA ILE A 324 2.13 -5.59 14.57
C ILE A 324 3.42 -5.69 15.38
N THR A 325 3.31 -5.48 16.69
CA THR A 325 4.43 -5.51 17.64
C THR A 325 4.30 -6.58 18.70
N LYS A 326 3.20 -7.33 18.67
CA LYS A 326 2.85 -8.43 19.58
C LYS A 326 2.08 -9.51 18.82
N GLU A 327 1.89 -10.68 19.43
CA GLU A 327 1.02 -11.71 18.89
C GLU A 327 -0.40 -11.17 18.65
N LEU A 328 -1.02 -11.60 17.55
CA LEU A 328 -2.39 -11.27 17.16
C LEU A 328 -3.21 -12.55 16.98
N PRO A 329 -4.54 -12.51 17.20
CA PRO A 329 -5.45 -13.64 16.94
C PRO A 329 -5.75 -13.75 15.43
N ALA A 330 -4.71 -14.06 14.65
CA ALA A 330 -4.75 -14.14 13.20
C ALA A 330 -5.09 -15.55 12.71
N LEU A 331 -5.42 -15.71 11.43
CA LEU A 331 -5.77 -17.00 10.81
C LEU A 331 -4.73 -18.10 11.08
N PRO A 332 -3.40 -17.88 10.94
CA PRO A 332 -2.43 -18.94 11.21
C PRO A 332 -2.45 -19.39 12.67
N ALA A 333 -2.61 -18.48 13.64
CA ALA A 333 -2.71 -18.80 15.05
C ALA A 333 -3.96 -19.63 15.34
N TYR A 334 -5.09 -19.30 14.71
CA TYR A 334 -6.33 -20.05 14.84
C TYR A 334 -6.19 -21.46 14.26
N LEU A 335 -5.68 -21.60 13.04
CA LEU A 335 -5.48 -22.91 12.42
C LEU A 335 -4.47 -23.78 13.20
N ALA A 336 -3.41 -23.19 13.74
CA ALA A 336 -2.48 -23.89 14.62
C ALA A 336 -3.18 -24.45 15.88
N SER A 337 -4.16 -23.74 16.46
CA SER A 337 -4.95 -24.23 17.59
C SER A 337 -5.85 -25.42 17.24
N LEU A 338 -6.21 -25.56 15.96
CA LEU A 338 -6.95 -26.73 15.43
C LEU A 338 -6.03 -27.90 15.04
N GLY A 339 -4.71 -27.75 15.17
CA GLY A 339 -3.72 -28.79 14.89
C GLY A 339 -3.11 -28.73 13.49
N TYR A 340 -3.27 -27.65 12.76
CA TYR A 340 -2.60 -27.46 11.47
C TYR A 340 -1.10 -27.22 11.64
N GLU A 341 -0.30 -27.78 10.74
CA GLU A 341 1.02 -27.25 10.43
C GLU A 341 0.85 -25.96 9.62
N THR A 342 1.43 -24.84 10.10
CA THR A 342 1.21 -23.52 9.50
C THR A 342 2.52 -22.97 8.92
N VAL A 343 2.61 -22.88 7.59
CA VAL A 343 3.83 -22.50 6.87
C VAL A 343 3.60 -21.27 6.01
N ALA A 344 4.40 -20.23 6.22
CA ALA A 344 4.47 -19.09 5.30
C ALA A 344 5.64 -19.25 4.32
N THR A 345 5.44 -18.96 3.04
CA THR A 345 6.53 -19.01 2.05
C THR A 345 6.57 -17.74 1.20
N HIS A 346 7.79 -17.18 1.02
CA HIS A 346 8.01 -16.01 0.17
C HIS A 346 9.39 -16.09 -0.49
N PRO A 347 9.49 -16.19 -1.83
CA PRO A 347 10.75 -16.39 -2.54
C PRO A 347 11.59 -15.11 -2.65
N TYR A 348 11.62 -14.30 -1.59
CA TYR A 348 12.40 -13.07 -1.50
C TYR A 348 13.01 -12.90 -0.10
N TYR A 349 13.60 -11.72 0.18
CA TYR A 349 14.29 -11.47 1.44
C TYR A 349 13.34 -11.45 2.64
N ALA A 350 13.75 -12.09 3.72
CA ALA A 350 12.97 -12.25 4.95
C ALA A 350 12.62 -10.91 5.63
N ASP A 351 13.54 -9.94 5.55
CA ASP A 351 13.38 -8.60 6.12
C ASP A 351 12.48 -7.68 5.27
N GLY A 352 12.04 -8.14 4.08
CA GLY A 352 11.05 -7.43 3.27
C GLY A 352 9.72 -7.31 4.02
N TRP A 353 9.28 -6.08 4.29
CA TRP A 353 8.11 -5.77 5.13
C TRP A 353 8.21 -6.31 6.58
N ASP A 354 9.41 -6.62 7.09
CA ASP A 354 9.66 -7.25 8.40
C ASP A 354 8.95 -8.62 8.58
N ARG A 355 8.73 -9.37 7.50
CA ARG A 355 8.02 -10.67 7.53
C ARG A 355 8.66 -11.68 8.48
N ASP A 356 9.99 -11.68 8.60
CA ASP A 356 10.75 -12.51 9.55
C ASP A 356 10.32 -12.30 11.01
N LYS A 357 9.81 -11.12 11.34
CA LYS A 357 9.32 -10.77 12.68
C LYS A 357 7.80 -10.93 12.80
N VAL A 358 7.08 -10.58 11.74
CA VAL A 358 5.62 -10.51 11.75
C VAL A 358 4.97 -11.88 11.63
N TYR A 359 5.44 -12.75 10.75
CA TYR A 359 4.84 -14.07 10.56
C TYR A 359 4.79 -14.91 11.85
N PRO A 360 5.85 -14.98 12.69
CA PRO A 360 5.74 -15.62 13.99
C PRO A 360 4.69 -14.99 14.92
N LEU A 361 4.51 -13.67 14.88
CA LEU A 361 3.50 -12.97 15.68
C LEU A 361 2.07 -13.23 15.20
N LEU A 362 1.89 -13.61 13.93
CA LEU A 362 0.62 -14.03 13.37
C LEU A 362 0.34 -15.53 13.59
N GLY A 363 1.30 -16.31 14.10
CA GLY A 363 1.12 -17.72 14.46
C GLY A 363 1.61 -18.73 13.44
N PHE A 364 2.41 -18.33 12.44
CA PHE A 364 3.08 -19.32 11.58
C PHE A 364 4.16 -20.09 12.35
N SER A 365 4.15 -21.42 12.24
CA SER A 365 5.14 -22.31 12.85
C SER A 365 6.45 -22.32 12.09
N GLU A 366 6.41 -22.12 10.77
CA GLU A 366 7.57 -22.03 9.90
C GLU A 366 7.42 -20.90 8.87
N SER A 367 8.55 -20.29 8.48
CA SER A 367 8.61 -19.28 7.43
C SER A 367 9.78 -19.57 6.51
N ILE A 368 9.50 -19.76 5.23
CA ILE A 368 10.46 -20.13 4.18
C ILE A 368 10.68 -18.94 3.25
N PHE A 369 11.95 -18.51 3.15
CA PHE A 369 12.34 -17.37 2.34
C PHE A 369 13.28 -17.76 1.21
N LYS A 370 13.72 -16.79 0.41
CA LYS A 370 14.52 -16.96 -0.80
C LYS A 370 15.67 -17.95 -0.66
N ASP A 371 16.38 -17.92 0.47
CA ASP A 371 17.56 -18.76 0.71
C ASP A 371 17.21 -20.26 0.80
N GLN A 372 15.94 -20.59 0.97
CA GLN A 372 15.41 -21.95 1.09
C GLN A 372 14.74 -22.45 -0.21
N TYR A 373 14.76 -21.65 -1.29
CA TYR A 373 14.27 -22.02 -2.62
C TYR A 373 15.39 -22.61 -3.48
N TRP A 374 16.02 -23.65 -3.00
CA TRP A 374 17.14 -24.31 -3.69
C TRP A 374 16.70 -24.97 -4.99
N GLY A 375 17.44 -24.69 -6.07
CA GLY A 375 17.15 -25.27 -7.39
C GLY A 375 15.96 -24.65 -8.11
N ALA A 376 15.37 -23.58 -7.56
CA ALA A 376 14.23 -22.89 -8.17
C ALA A 376 14.58 -22.33 -9.55
N GLY A 377 13.62 -22.39 -10.47
CA GLY A 377 13.65 -21.69 -11.75
C GLY A 377 13.39 -20.19 -11.56
N TYR A 378 13.91 -19.40 -12.48
CA TYR A 378 13.76 -17.94 -12.46
C TYR A 378 13.11 -17.45 -13.76
N VAL A 379 12.19 -16.51 -13.62
CA VAL A 379 11.69 -15.67 -14.70
C VAL A 379 12.16 -14.25 -14.44
N ARG A 380 12.82 -13.66 -15.42
CA ARG A 380 13.58 -12.42 -15.21
C ARG A 380 14.62 -12.62 -14.08
N LYS A 381 14.51 -11.84 -13.00
CA LYS A 381 15.39 -11.90 -11.82
C LYS A 381 14.71 -12.51 -10.58
N TYR A 382 13.47 -12.95 -10.72
CA TYR A 382 12.68 -13.47 -9.61
C TYR A 382 12.47 -14.97 -9.74
N VAL A 383 12.26 -15.63 -8.62
CA VAL A 383 11.83 -17.02 -8.59
C VAL A 383 10.49 -17.14 -9.29
N SER A 384 10.35 -18.14 -10.16
CA SER A 384 9.12 -18.34 -10.92
C SER A 384 7.96 -18.83 -10.05
N ASP A 385 6.73 -18.49 -10.44
CA ASP A 385 5.53 -18.98 -9.77
C ASP A 385 5.41 -20.50 -9.86
N ASN A 386 5.88 -21.10 -10.97
CA ASN A 386 6.00 -22.55 -11.07
C ASN A 386 6.89 -23.15 -9.96
N SER A 387 7.98 -22.48 -9.59
CA SER A 387 8.84 -22.95 -8.49
C SER A 387 8.21 -22.71 -7.12
N CYS A 388 7.33 -21.71 -6.99
CA CYS A 388 6.51 -21.55 -5.79
C CYS A 388 5.52 -22.70 -5.65
N VAL A 389 4.88 -23.11 -6.74
CA VAL A 389 4.00 -24.30 -6.77
C VAL A 389 4.78 -25.57 -6.43
N ASP A 390 5.98 -25.76 -7.00
CA ASP A 390 6.84 -26.91 -6.64
C ASP A 390 7.18 -26.92 -5.13
N LYS A 391 7.39 -25.76 -4.52
CA LYS A 391 7.64 -25.65 -3.08
C LYS A 391 6.41 -26.01 -2.26
N ILE A 392 5.23 -25.59 -2.68
CA ILE A 392 3.95 -25.95 -2.04
C ILE A 392 3.74 -27.47 -2.09
N ILE A 393 3.96 -28.07 -3.25
CA ILE A 393 3.86 -29.54 -3.43
C ILE A 393 4.88 -30.27 -2.55
N GLU A 394 6.13 -29.78 -2.51
CA GLU A 394 7.18 -30.32 -1.63
C GLU A 394 6.77 -30.32 -0.15
N LEU A 395 6.14 -29.23 0.32
CA LEU A 395 5.63 -29.13 1.69
C LEU A 395 4.50 -30.12 1.94
N TYR A 396 3.54 -30.21 1.03
CA TYR A 396 2.45 -31.17 1.12
C TYR A 396 2.94 -32.63 1.16
N GLU A 397 3.90 -32.99 0.31
CA GLU A 397 4.46 -34.36 0.28
C GLU A 397 5.30 -34.71 1.51
N LYS A 398 5.83 -33.71 2.23
CA LYS A 398 6.70 -33.89 3.40
C LYS A 398 6.00 -33.76 4.74
N LYS A 399 4.76 -33.25 4.77
CA LYS A 399 4.02 -33.12 6.02
C LYS A 399 3.82 -34.45 6.72
N GLU A 400 3.59 -34.44 8.01
CA GLU A 400 3.23 -35.65 8.73
C GLU A 400 1.85 -36.18 8.26
N GLU A 401 1.76 -37.49 8.03
CA GLU A 401 0.52 -38.13 7.60
C GLU A 401 -0.61 -37.88 8.62
N GLY A 402 -1.76 -37.42 8.14
CA GLY A 402 -2.93 -37.08 8.96
C GLY A 402 -2.86 -35.73 9.67
N THR A 403 -1.78 -34.97 9.52
CA THR A 403 -1.71 -33.58 9.99
C THR A 403 -2.20 -32.64 8.89
N PRO A 404 -3.23 -31.80 9.11
CA PRO A 404 -3.66 -30.85 8.10
C PRO A 404 -2.62 -29.75 7.93
N LEU A 405 -2.44 -29.28 6.69
CA LEU A 405 -1.43 -28.30 6.30
C LEU A 405 -2.09 -26.99 5.89
N PHE A 406 -1.62 -25.89 6.46
CA PHE A 406 -1.89 -24.53 5.97
C PHE A 406 -0.64 -23.93 5.37
N VAL A 407 -0.66 -23.65 4.08
CA VAL A 407 0.41 -22.91 3.39
C VAL A 407 -0.11 -21.54 2.94
N PHE A 408 0.59 -20.48 3.32
CA PHE A 408 0.41 -19.15 2.79
C PHE A 408 1.63 -18.76 1.95
N ASN A 409 1.47 -18.78 0.64
CA ASN A 409 2.53 -18.44 -0.31
C ASN A 409 2.30 -17.04 -0.90
N VAL A 410 3.30 -16.17 -0.77
CA VAL A 410 3.33 -14.85 -1.44
C VAL A 410 4.37 -14.92 -2.55
N THR A 411 3.96 -14.78 -3.81
CA THR A 411 4.89 -14.91 -4.95
C THR A 411 5.69 -13.64 -5.21
N MET A 412 6.58 -13.66 -6.21
CA MET A 412 7.43 -12.50 -6.56
C MET A 412 7.64 -12.35 -8.07
N GLN A 413 7.24 -13.32 -8.90
CA GLN A 413 7.54 -13.37 -10.32
C GLN A 413 7.12 -12.09 -11.06
N ASN A 414 5.91 -11.59 -10.79
CA ASN A 414 5.33 -10.46 -11.49
C ASN A 414 5.75 -9.09 -10.93
N HIS A 415 6.61 -9.04 -9.90
CA HIS A 415 7.05 -7.79 -9.29
C HIS A 415 7.58 -6.79 -10.33
N GLY A 416 7.34 -5.50 -10.10
CA GLY A 416 7.61 -4.39 -11.00
C GLY A 416 9.03 -4.33 -11.60
N GLY A 417 9.21 -3.44 -12.57
CA GLY A 417 10.40 -3.34 -13.40
C GLY A 417 10.17 -3.94 -14.80
N TYR A 418 9.04 -3.61 -15.43
CA TYR A 418 8.61 -4.20 -16.70
C TYR A 418 9.26 -3.57 -17.95
N SER A 419 10.27 -2.72 -17.79
CA SER A 419 10.93 -2.04 -18.93
C SER A 419 12.24 -2.69 -19.37
N ASP A 420 12.80 -3.58 -18.53
CA ASP A 420 14.08 -4.22 -18.81
C ASP A 420 13.89 -5.51 -19.63
N THR A 421 14.89 -5.84 -20.46
CA THR A 421 14.94 -7.11 -21.20
C THR A 421 15.78 -8.14 -20.47
N TYR A 422 15.39 -9.40 -20.56
CA TYR A 422 16.04 -10.52 -19.89
C TYR A 422 16.25 -11.68 -20.86
N ASP A 423 17.39 -12.36 -20.80
CA ASP A 423 17.72 -13.50 -21.67
C ASP A 423 16.82 -14.73 -21.39
N ASN A 424 16.26 -14.82 -20.19
CA ASN A 424 15.42 -15.93 -19.74
C ASN A 424 13.92 -15.62 -19.78
N PHE A 425 13.51 -14.49 -20.38
CA PHE A 425 12.11 -14.13 -20.51
C PHE A 425 11.88 -13.29 -21.77
N THR A 426 11.01 -13.78 -22.64
CA THR A 426 10.56 -13.06 -23.85
C THR A 426 9.05 -12.86 -23.76
N PRO A 427 8.56 -11.62 -23.73
CA PRO A 427 7.12 -11.35 -23.77
C PRO A 427 6.50 -11.84 -25.08
N ASP A 428 5.36 -12.51 -25.01
CA ASP A 428 4.62 -13.07 -26.13
C ASP A 428 3.17 -12.55 -26.24
N ILE A 429 2.65 -11.93 -25.17
CA ILE A 429 1.33 -11.31 -25.19
C ILE A 429 1.45 -9.85 -25.65
N THR A 430 0.68 -9.52 -26.69
CA THR A 430 0.61 -8.18 -27.26
C THR A 430 -0.83 -7.68 -27.30
N VAL A 431 -1.02 -6.36 -27.21
CA VAL A 431 -2.33 -5.70 -27.25
C VAL A 431 -2.50 -5.01 -28.60
N GLU A 432 -3.64 -5.23 -29.25
CA GLU A 432 -3.95 -4.64 -30.55
C GLU A 432 -3.98 -3.10 -30.45
N GLY A 433 -3.24 -2.44 -31.36
CA GLY A 433 -3.17 -0.98 -31.40
C GLY A 433 -2.33 -0.32 -30.30
N VAL A 434 -1.60 -1.10 -29.49
CA VAL A 434 -0.73 -0.58 -28.41
C VAL A 434 0.69 -1.09 -28.56
N GLU A 435 1.65 -0.18 -28.63
CA GLU A 435 3.08 -0.50 -28.52
C GLU A 435 3.57 -0.10 -27.11
N SER A 436 3.58 -1.04 -26.17
CA SER A 436 4.02 -0.83 -24.80
C SER A 436 4.76 -2.06 -24.28
N THR A 437 6.08 -1.92 -24.13
CA THR A 437 6.93 -2.96 -23.52
C THR A 437 6.49 -3.31 -22.10
N PRO A 438 6.19 -2.36 -21.20
CA PRO A 438 5.72 -2.69 -19.86
C PRO A 438 4.43 -3.51 -19.86
N LEU A 439 3.45 -3.15 -20.69
CA LEU A 439 2.18 -3.85 -20.77
C LEU A 439 2.35 -5.26 -21.31
N SER A 440 3.11 -5.43 -22.40
CA SER A 440 3.37 -6.75 -22.99
C SER A 440 4.12 -7.66 -22.01
N GLN A 441 5.15 -7.16 -21.33
CA GLN A 441 5.85 -7.92 -20.30
C GLN A 441 4.92 -8.34 -19.16
N TYR A 442 4.11 -7.42 -18.67
CA TYR A 442 3.18 -7.70 -17.58
C TYR A 442 2.16 -8.79 -17.96
N LEU A 443 1.47 -8.65 -19.10
CA LEU A 443 0.48 -9.64 -19.54
C LEU A 443 1.12 -11.02 -19.78
N SER A 444 2.34 -11.06 -20.31
CA SER A 444 3.07 -12.32 -20.50
C SER A 444 3.49 -12.96 -19.16
N LEU A 445 3.78 -12.18 -18.14
CA LEU A 445 4.05 -12.69 -16.79
C LEU A 445 2.78 -13.23 -16.14
N VAL A 446 1.66 -12.52 -16.27
CA VAL A 446 0.33 -12.97 -15.81
C VAL A 446 -0.05 -14.30 -16.45
N ARG A 447 0.27 -14.50 -17.75
CA ARG A 447 0.09 -15.78 -18.43
C ARG A 447 0.87 -16.93 -17.77
N LEU A 448 2.10 -16.66 -17.32
CA LEU A 448 2.89 -17.67 -16.61
C LEU A 448 2.32 -17.95 -15.20
N SER A 449 1.73 -16.96 -14.55
CA SER A 449 1.03 -17.16 -13.27
C SER A 449 -0.25 -17.97 -13.43
N ASP A 450 -1.01 -17.75 -14.50
CA ASP A 450 -2.19 -18.54 -14.86
C ASP A 450 -1.84 -20.02 -15.10
N GLN A 451 -0.70 -20.28 -15.77
CA GLN A 451 -0.17 -21.65 -15.95
C GLN A 451 0.27 -22.27 -14.61
N ALA A 452 0.80 -21.48 -13.69
CA ALA A 452 1.16 -21.97 -12.37
C ALA A 452 -0.08 -22.30 -11.51
N LEU A 453 -1.16 -21.53 -11.66
CA LEU A 453 -2.46 -21.85 -11.05
C LEU A 453 -3.03 -23.16 -11.62
N GLU A 454 -3.00 -23.36 -12.93
CA GLU A 454 -3.42 -24.61 -13.58
C GLU A 454 -2.63 -25.80 -13.03
N LYS A 455 -1.30 -25.68 -12.93
CA LYS A 455 -0.44 -26.72 -12.36
C LYS A 455 -0.80 -27.04 -10.92
N LEU A 456 -1.05 -26.02 -10.10
CA LEU A 456 -1.38 -26.18 -8.68
C LEU A 456 -2.70 -26.95 -8.51
N ILE A 457 -3.75 -26.52 -9.20
CA ILE A 457 -5.06 -27.15 -9.14
C ILE A 457 -5.00 -28.58 -9.69
N SER A 458 -4.35 -28.79 -10.85
CA SER A 458 -4.21 -30.12 -11.44
C SER A 458 -3.48 -31.12 -10.52
N TYR A 459 -2.51 -30.66 -9.72
CA TYR A 459 -1.86 -31.51 -8.74
C TYR A 459 -2.82 -31.95 -7.64
N PHE A 460 -3.56 -30.99 -7.05
CA PHE A 460 -4.48 -31.29 -5.94
C PHE A 460 -5.79 -31.96 -6.40
N GLU A 461 -6.14 -31.88 -7.68
CA GLU A 461 -7.26 -32.65 -8.26
C GLU A 461 -7.01 -34.17 -8.18
N GLU A 462 -5.74 -34.59 -8.26
CA GLU A 462 -5.31 -35.99 -8.16
C GLU A 462 -4.93 -36.40 -6.71
N ALA A 463 -4.97 -35.47 -5.75
CA ALA A 463 -4.60 -35.76 -4.37
C ALA A 463 -5.70 -36.48 -3.60
N ASP A 464 -5.31 -37.49 -2.78
CA ASP A 464 -6.26 -38.30 -1.99
C ASP A 464 -6.87 -37.52 -0.81
N GLU A 465 -6.13 -36.54 -0.25
CA GLU A 465 -6.58 -35.74 0.89
C GLU A 465 -7.42 -34.55 0.43
N LYS A 466 -8.47 -34.25 1.20
CA LYS A 466 -9.24 -33.02 0.99
C LYS A 466 -8.34 -31.80 1.00
N THR A 467 -8.43 -30.99 -0.04
CA THR A 467 -7.62 -29.79 -0.18
C THR A 467 -8.45 -28.66 -0.79
N ILE A 468 -8.35 -27.48 -0.18
CA ILE A 468 -8.89 -26.24 -0.71
C ILE A 468 -7.74 -25.34 -1.14
N VAL A 469 -7.81 -24.82 -2.36
CA VAL A 469 -6.83 -23.91 -2.97
C VAL A 469 -7.46 -22.54 -3.11
N VAL A 470 -6.76 -21.53 -2.62
CA VAL A 470 -7.14 -20.12 -2.73
C VAL A 470 -6.06 -19.40 -3.51
N PHE A 471 -6.43 -18.71 -4.58
CA PHE A 471 -5.49 -17.96 -5.40
C PHE A 471 -6.07 -16.57 -5.68
N PHE A 472 -5.31 -15.51 -5.38
CA PHE A 472 -5.74 -14.13 -5.60
C PHE A 472 -4.56 -13.19 -5.82
N GLY A 473 -4.81 -12.06 -6.49
CA GLY A 473 -3.84 -10.99 -6.62
C GLY A 473 -3.73 -10.13 -5.35
N ASP A 474 -2.55 -9.62 -5.07
CA ASP A 474 -2.32 -8.69 -3.96
C ASP A 474 -2.70 -7.25 -4.30
N HIS A 475 -2.48 -6.82 -5.54
CA HIS A 475 -2.83 -5.50 -6.09
C HIS A 475 -2.68 -5.48 -7.61
N GLN A 476 -3.23 -4.45 -8.25
CA GLN A 476 -2.95 -4.17 -9.67
C GLN A 476 -1.53 -3.62 -9.87
N PRO A 477 -0.97 -3.73 -11.10
CA PRO A 477 0.30 -3.11 -11.43
C PRO A 477 0.21 -1.58 -11.42
N ASN A 478 1.36 -0.92 -11.39
CA ASN A 478 1.45 0.54 -11.41
C ASN A 478 0.99 1.15 -12.77
N ASP A 479 0.91 2.46 -12.83
CA ASP A 479 0.41 3.21 -13.97
C ASP A 479 1.19 3.00 -15.28
N THR A 480 2.46 2.59 -15.23
CA THR A 480 3.23 2.32 -16.46
C THR A 480 2.63 1.16 -17.26
N VAL A 481 1.95 0.24 -16.59
CA VAL A 481 1.24 -0.89 -17.19
C VAL A 481 -0.22 -0.55 -17.48
N ALA A 482 -0.92 0.11 -16.55
CA ALA A 482 -2.36 0.37 -16.67
C ALA A 482 -2.70 1.52 -17.64
N ALA A 483 -1.85 2.55 -17.72
CA ALA A 483 -2.12 3.74 -18.53
C ALA A 483 -2.37 3.44 -20.03
N PRO A 484 -1.67 2.52 -20.71
CA PRO A 484 -1.98 2.16 -22.09
C PRO A 484 -3.42 1.66 -22.29
N ILE A 485 -3.93 0.83 -21.36
CA ILE A 485 -5.31 0.31 -21.43
C ILE A 485 -6.33 1.44 -21.16
N LEU A 486 -6.08 2.27 -20.15
CA LEU A 486 -6.91 3.43 -19.87
C LEU A 486 -6.98 4.37 -21.08
N ASN A 487 -5.85 4.63 -21.74
CA ASN A 487 -5.79 5.49 -22.94
C ASN A 487 -6.60 4.91 -24.11
N LEU A 488 -6.56 3.59 -24.34
CA LEU A 488 -7.41 2.93 -25.35
C LEU A 488 -8.89 3.21 -25.11
N ASN A 489 -9.29 3.30 -23.85
CA ASN A 489 -10.67 3.55 -23.43
C ASN A 489 -10.99 5.05 -23.21
N GLY A 490 -10.17 5.95 -23.73
CA GLY A 490 -10.37 7.40 -23.64
C GLY A 490 -10.19 7.97 -22.24
N MET A 491 -9.55 7.25 -21.34
CA MET A 491 -9.27 7.63 -19.95
C MET A 491 -7.78 7.91 -19.75
N THR A 492 -7.45 8.66 -18.72
CA THR A 492 -6.06 8.83 -18.26
C THR A 492 -6.01 8.68 -16.76
N THR A 493 -4.87 8.26 -16.21
CA THR A 493 -4.68 8.15 -14.76
C THR A 493 -4.97 9.45 -13.99
N LYS A 494 -4.92 10.60 -14.67
CA LYS A 494 -5.19 11.93 -14.10
C LYS A 494 -6.66 12.36 -14.16
N THR A 495 -7.48 11.70 -14.96
CA THR A 495 -8.87 12.11 -15.23
C THR A 495 -9.90 11.03 -14.88
N LEU A 496 -9.48 10.02 -14.12
CA LEU A 496 -10.39 8.99 -13.65
C LEU A 496 -11.46 9.61 -12.74
N THR A 497 -12.70 9.20 -12.94
CA THR A 497 -13.77 9.44 -11.96
C THR A 497 -13.52 8.59 -10.71
N GLU A 498 -14.21 8.88 -9.62
CA GLU A 498 -14.10 8.09 -8.39
C GLU A 498 -14.40 6.60 -8.64
N ASP A 499 -15.46 6.30 -9.41
CA ASP A 499 -15.81 4.92 -9.74
C ASP A 499 -14.78 4.23 -10.63
N GLN A 500 -14.20 4.96 -11.61
CA GLN A 500 -13.11 4.43 -12.43
C GLN A 500 -11.84 4.20 -11.63
N LEU A 501 -11.57 5.03 -10.61
CA LEU A 501 -10.44 4.84 -9.72
C LEU A 501 -10.59 3.58 -8.89
N LYS A 502 -11.80 3.25 -8.41
CA LYS A 502 -12.08 2.03 -7.64
C LYS A 502 -11.71 0.77 -8.42
N LEU A 503 -11.91 0.75 -9.75
CA LEU A 503 -11.53 -0.37 -10.60
C LEU A 503 -10.03 -0.70 -10.57
N ARG A 504 -9.17 0.27 -10.18
CA ARG A 504 -7.73 0.06 -9.97
C ARG A 504 -7.40 -0.77 -8.74
N TYR A 505 -8.40 -1.09 -7.93
CA TYR A 505 -8.26 -1.84 -6.67
C TYR A 505 -9.05 -3.15 -6.71
N GLU A 506 -9.44 -3.61 -7.89
CA GLU A 506 -10.07 -4.91 -8.12
C GLU A 506 -9.05 -5.89 -8.69
N VAL A 507 -8.92 -7.05 -8.05
CA VAL A 507 -8.08 -8.17 -8.52
C VAL A 507 -8.90 -9.46 -8.52
N PRO A 508 -8.65 -10.41 -9.43
CA PRO A 508 -9.40 -11.66 -9.45
C PRO A 508 -9.00 -12.57 -8.29
N TYR A 509 -9.95 -13.39 -7.84
CA TYR A 509 -9.69 -14.47 -6.91
C TYR A 509 -10.43 -15.75 -7.29
N VAL A 510 -9.89 -16.89 -6.82
CA VAL A 510 -10.45 -18.22 -6.94
C VAL A 510 -10.34 -18.93 -5.59
N ILE A 511 -11.42 -19.59 -5.19
CA ILE A 511 -11.41 -20.65 -4.18
C ILE A 511 -11.84 -21.92 -4.90
N TRP A 512 -11.02 -22.94 -4.89
CA TRP A 512 -11.29 -24.23 -5.51
C TRP A 512 -11.03 -25.36 -4.50
N ALA A 513 -11.84 -26.41 -4.55
CA ALA A 513 -11.64 -27.59 -3.71
C ALA A 513 -11.71 -28.88 -4.52
N ASN A 514 -10.95 -29.92 -4.11
CA ASN A 514 -11.07 -31.25 -4.68
C ASN A 514 -12.22 -32.08 -4.05
N TYR A 515 -13.12 -31.42 -3.33
CA TYR A 515 -14.32 -31.96 -2.73
C TYR A 515 -15.49 -30.99 -2.93
N ASP A 516 -16.72 -31.48 -2.68
CA ASP A 516 -17.94 -30.68 -2.94
C ASP A 516 -17.97 -29.42 -2.06
N ILE A 517 -18.02 -28.27 -2.73
CA ILE A 517 -18.34 -26.96 -2.15
C ILE A 517 -19.39 -26.25 -3.01
N ASP A 518 -20.14 -25.34 -2.42
CA ASP A 518 -21.11 -24.53 -3.17
C ASP A 518 -20.36 -23.61 -4.14
N ALA A 519 -20.47 -23.93 -5.45
CA ALA A 519 -19.84 -23.14 -6.51
C ALA A 519 -20.58 -21.81 -6.71
N GLU A 520 -19.82 -20.71 -6.84
CA GLU A 520 -20.37 -19.37 -7.05
C GLU A 520 -19.46 -18.56 -8.00
N SER A 521 -20.03 -17.94 -9.02
CA SER A 521 -19.30 -17.09 -9.98
C SER A 521 -19.71 -15.63 -9.82
N GLY A 522 -18.75 -14.71 -9.86
CA GLY A 522 -19.00 -13.28 -9.73
C GLY A 522 -19.32 -12.84 -8.29
N LYS A 523 -18.83 -13.54 -7.29
CA LYS A 523 -18.93 -13.14 -5.88
C LYS A 523 -17.84 -12.14 -5.55
N ASP A 524 -18.16 -10.86 -5.62
CA ASP A 524 -17.21 -9.81 -5.21
C ASP A 524 -17.17 -9.67 -3.69
N THR A 525 -15.97 -9.51 -3.16
CA THR A 525 -15.70 -9.34 -1.73
C THR A 525 -14.48 -8.45 -1.48
N SER A 526 -14.00 -8.34 -0.26
CA SER A 526 -12.75 -7.67 0.09
C SER A 526 -11.81 -8.56 0.90
N ALA A 527 -10.52 -8.21 0.89
CA ALA A 527 -9.46 -9.07 1.42
C ALA A 527 -9.63 -9.46 2.90
N ASN A 528 -10.22 -8.58 3.71
CA ASN A 528 -10.51 -8.81 5.13
C ASN A 528 -11.56 -9.90 5.40
N TYR A 529 -12.43 -10.23 4.44
CA TYR A 529 -13.45 -11.28 4.59
C TYR A 529 -12.98 -12.63 4.04
N LEU A 530 -12.00 -12.62 3.11
CA LEU A 530 -11.65 -13.81 2.35
C LEU A 530 -11.23 -15.00 3.23
N ALA A 531 -10.52 -14.76 4.34
CA ALA A 531 -10.13 -15.84 5.26
C ALA A 531 -11.35 -16.52 5.93
N ALA A 532 -12.34 -15.75 6.36
CA ALA A 532 -13.57 -16.30 6.94
C ALA A 532 -14.40 -17.06 5.87
N ASP A 533 -14.49 -16.54 4.64
CA ASP A 533 -15.09 -17.27 3.52
C ASP A 533 -14.37 -18.60 3.25
N VAL A 534 -13.03 -18.64 3.31
CA VAL A 534 -12.23 -19.87 3.12
C VAL A 534 -12.54 -20.90 4.21
N LEU A 535 -12.59 -20.50 5.48
CA LEU A 535 -12.92 -21.40 6.58
C LEU A 535 -14.33 -22.01 6.38
N ARG A 536 -15.30 -21.20 6.01
CA ARG A 536 -16.66 -21.64 5.71
C ARG A 536 -16.71 -22.68 4.58
N TYR A 537 -16.02 -22.45 3.44
CA TYR A 537 -15.96 -23.42 2.34
C TYR A 537 -15.11 -24.65 2.69
N ALA A 538 -14.16 -24.51 3.61
CA ALA A 538 -13.39 -25.63 4.16
C ALA A 538 -14.20 -26.51 5.15
N GLY A 539 -15.41 -26.07 5.54
CA GLY A 539 -16.23 -26.75 6.56
C GLY A 539 -15.63 -26.64 7.96
N ILE A 540 -14.83 -25.61 8.21
CA ILE A 540 -14.19 -25.33 9.50
C ILE A 540 -14.98 -24.22 10.18
N SER A 541 -15.36 -24.40 11.45
CA SER A 541 -15.95 -23.32 12.22
C SER A 541 -15.01 -22.12 12.25
N GLU A 542 -15.55 -20.92 12.09
CA GLU A 542 -14.78 -19.70 12.22
C GLU A 542 -14.48 -19.44 13.70
N ASN A 543 -13.45 -18.65 13.98
CA ASN A 543 -13.32 -18.07 15.32
C ASN A 543 -14.34 -16.94 15.51
N ALA A 544 -14.58 -16.53 16.74
CA ALA A 544 -15.56 -15.49 17.10
C ALA A 544 -15.45 -14.21 16.21
N TYR A 545 -14.24 -13.82 15.85
CA TYR A 545 -14.04 -12.66 14.95
C TYR A 545 -14.42 -12.98 13.50
N GLY A 546 -14.12 -14.18 13.02
CA GLY A 546 -14.54 -14.66 11.71
C GLY A 546 -16.05 -14.74 11.58
N SER A 547 -16.76 -15.25 12.59
CA SER A 547 -18.22 -15.30 12.65
C SER A 547 -18.83 -13.89 12.62
N TYR A 548 -18.26 -12.95 13.39
CA TYR A 548 -18.63 -11.53 13.30
C TYR A 548 -18.44 -10.95 11.89
N LEU A 549 -17.33 -11.25 11.24
CA LEU A 549 -17.04 -10.76 9.89
C LEU A 549 -18.00 -11.32 8.85
N LEU A 550 -18.38 -12.60 8.93
CA LEU A 550 -19.38 -13.20 8.02
C LEU A 550 -20.77 -12.59 8.21
N GLU A 551 -21.16 -12.25 9.44
CA GLU A 551 -22.42 -11.51 9.69
C GLU A 551 -22.36 -10.11 9.10
N LEU A 552 -21.26 -9.38 9.30
CA LEU A 552 -21.05 -8.05 8.75
C LEU A 552 -21.06 -8.05 7.21
N GLN A 553 -20.41 -9.06 6.58
CA GLN A 553 -20.34 -9.24 5.13
C GLN A 553 -21.73 -9.33 4.47
N GLN A 554 -22.75 -9.88 5.16
CA GLN A 554 -24.12 -9.95 4.63
C GLN A 554 -24.71 -8.55 4.35
N ASN A 555 -24.30 -7.53 5.11
CA ASN A 555 -24.76 -6.16 4.93
C ASN A 555 -23.76 -5.30 4.15
N TYR A 556 -22.46 -5.63 4.25
CA TYR A 556 -21.35 -4.91 3.64
C TYR A 556 -20.39 -5.91 2.99
N PRO A 557 -20.69 -6.44 1.80
CA PRO A 557 -19.87 -7.45 1.13
C PRO A 557 -18.45 -6.96 0.79
N VAL A 558 -18.22 -5.67 0.77
CA VAL A 558 -16.91 -5.05 0.53
C VAL A 558 -16.65 -3.96 1.57
N VAL A 559 -15.52 -4.07 2.28
CA VAL A 559 -14.98 -3.02 3.16
C VAL A 559 -13.48 -2.92 2.95
N SER A 560 -13.06 -2.03 2.08
CA SER A 560 -11.64 -1.72 1.82
C SER A 560 -11.36 -0.23 2.00
N ALA A 561 -10.09 0.16 1.98
CA ALA A 561 -9.71 1.58 2.05
C ALA A 561 -10.29 2.43 0.90
N MET A 562 -10.64 1.78 -0.23
CA MET A 562 -11.11 2.47 -1.44
C MET A 562 -12.62 2.36 -1.66
N ARG A 563 -13.26 1.36 -1.05
CA ARG A 563 -14.67 1.08 -1.31
C ARG A 563 -15.34 0.43 -0.12
N VAL A 564 -16.53 0.92 0.23
CA VAL A 564 -17.47 0.24 1.12
C VAL A 564 -18.78 0.03 0.37
N LEU A 565 -19.06 -1.22 0.01
CA LEU A 565 -20.26 -1.58 -0.73
C LEU A 565 -21.31 -2.16 0.23
N THR A 566 -22.54 -1.68 0.13
CA THR A 566 -23.67 -2.28 0.84
C THR A 566 -24.26 -3.45 0.06
N LYS A 567 -25.03 -4.31 0.72
CA LYS A 567 -25.76 -5.42 0.05
C LYS A 567 -26.68 -4.99 -1.09
N ASP A 568 -27.11 -3.73 -1.09
CA ASP A 568 -27.95 -3.17 -2.15
C ASP A 568 -27.12 -2.61 -3.33
N GLY A 569 -25.81 -2.83 -3.33
CA GLY A 569 -24.90 -2.37 -4.37
C GLY A 569 -24.59 -0.87 -4.32
N LEU A 570 -24.85 -0.22 -3.18
CA LEU A 570 -24.57 1.21 -3.01
C LEU A 570 -23.23 1.43 -2.32
N ASP A 571 -22.38 2.25 -2.93
CA ASP A 571 -21.17 2.73 -2.26
C ASP A 571 -21.53 3.69 -1.12
N THR A 572 -20.88 3.49 0.03
CA THR A 572 -21.01 4.40 1.19
C THR A 572 -19.69 5.12 1.43
N ASN A 573 -19.80 6.33 1.97
CA ASN A 573 -18.62 7.13 2.27
C ASN A 573 -18.04 6.74 3.65
N LEU A 574 -16.74 6.45 3.70
CA LEU A 574 -16.01 6.21 4.96
C LEU A 574 -16.00 7.39 5.92
N SER A 575 -16.24 8.63 5.44
CA SER A 575 -16.33 9.81 6.30
C SER A 575 -17.60 9.87 7.15
N SER A 576 -18.61 9.02 6.86
CA SER A 576 -19.88 8.96 7.60
C SER A 576 -20.27 7.51 7.92
N LEU A 577 -19.41 6.83 8.70
CA LEU A 577 -19.61 5.44 9.06
C LEU A 577 -20.94 5.19 9.76
N LYS A 578 -21.68 4.19 9.30
CA LYS A 578 -22.82 3.62 10.04
C LYS A 578 -22.34 2.89 11.29
N GLN A 579 -23.26 2.62 12.22
CA GLN A 579 -22.91 2.06 13.52
C GLN A 579 -22.16 0.71 13.39
N GLU A 580 -22.62 -0.18 12.52
CA GLU A 580 -22.01 -1.50 12.29
C GLU A 580 -20.52 -1.39 11.85
N LEU A 581 -20.20 -0.41 11.01
CA LEU A 581 -18.83 -0.14 10.59
C LEU A 581 -17.98 0.52 11.69
N LYS A 582 -18.60 1.30 12.59
CA LYS A 582 -17.94 1.82 13.80
C LYS A 582 -17.65 0.71 14.80
N ASP A 583 -18.56 -0.24 14.93
CA ASP A 583 -18.37 -1.40 15.78
C ASP A 583 -17.22 -2.27 15.21
N TYR A 584 -17.16 -2.47 13.89
CA TYR A 584 -16.02 -3.12 13.24
C TYR A 584 -14.70 -2.36 13.47
N GLN A 585 -14.68 -1.05 13.30
CA GLN A 585 -13.52 -0.22 13.61
C GLN A 585 -13.05 -0.39 15.07
N SER A 586 -13.99 -0.47 16.01
CA SER A 586 -13.71 -0.66 17.43
C SER A 586 -13.15 -2.06 17.72
N LEU A 587 -13.74 -3.10 17.15
CA LEU A 587 -13.24 -4.47 17.26
C LEU A 587 -11.84 -4.63 16.65
N GLN A 588 -11.59 -4.04 15.48
CA GLN A 588 -10.27 -4.01 14.87
C GLN A 588 -9.25 -3.31 15.77
N TYR A 589 -9.61 -2.16 16.37
CA TYR A 589 -8.73 -1.47 17.31
C TYR A 589 -8.40 -2.35 18.51
N TYR A 590 -9.41 -3.06 19.07
CA TYR A 590 -9.21 -4.03 20.14
C TYR A 590 -8.23 -5.14 19.74
N GLN A 591 -8.44 -5.77 18.59
CA GLN A 591 -7.58 -6.83 18.07
C GLN A 591 -6.12 -6.38 17.95
N LEU A 592 -5.87 -5.22 17.39
CA LEU A 592 -4.53 -4.72 17.13
C LEU A 592 -3.81 -4.25 18.39
N PHE A 593 -4.50 -3.56 19.30
CA PHE A 593 -3.83 -2.79 20.35
C PHE A 593 -4.09 -3.32 21.77
N ASP A 594 -5.30 -3.78 22.07
CA ASP A 594 -5.70 -4.12 23.44
C ASP A 594 -5.85 -5.63 23.69
N TRP A 595 -6.06 -6.44 22.63
CA TRP A 595 -6.13 -7.90 22.75
C TRP A 595 -4.86 -8.48 23.39
N LYS A 596 -5.05 -9.46 24.27
CA LYS A 596 -3.98 -10.20 24.93
C LYS A 596 -4.27 -11.68 24.79
N LYS A 597 -3.24 -12.46 24.52
CA LYS A 597 -3.31 -13.91 24.60
C LYS A 597 -3.46 -14.28 26.08
N GLU A 598 -4.50 -15.05 26.41
CA GLU A 598 -4.75 -15.60 27.74
C GLU A 598 -3.74 -16.70 28.11
#